data_900706a2cfdc1f134f89b92adb827712
#
_entry.id   900706a2cfdc1f134f89b92adb827712
#
_cell.length_a   1.000
_cell.length_b   1.000
_cell.length_c   1.000
_cell.angle_alpha   90.00
_cell.angle_beta   90.00
_cell.angle_gamma   90.00
#
_symmetry.space_group_name_H-M   'P 1'
#
loop_
_entity.id
_entity.type
_entity.pdbx_description
1 polymer ?
#
loop_
_entity_poly.entity_id
_entity_poly.type
_entity_poly.pdbx_seq_one_letter_code
_entity_poly.pdbx_strand_id
1 'polypeptide(L)'
;MLLITNGTIVDPVQGIYKGDILIRDGKIAKIADKIEQTELKEETESLRIIDAAGKKIGPGLVDVHVHFRDPGFTHKEDIETGARAAAAGGFTTVVLMANTKPAVDTKETLSYVLEKGRKTGIHVESCACITKGLAGKELTDMKALREAGAAGFTDDGIPILDEALVKAAMEQAKELDVPLSFHEEDPAYIENNGINHGKASAYYQIGGSDRMAEISLVRRDLELALSTGAAFDV
;
A
#
# COMPACT_ATOMS: atom_id res chain seq x y z
N MET A 1 -13.88 -9.49 -23.89
CA MET A 1 -13.56 -8.13 -24.36
C MET A 1 -14.47 -7.11 -23.71
N LEU A 2 -13.99 -5.89 -23.38
CA LEU A 2 -14.79 -4.81 -22.80
C LEU A 2 -14.53 -3.51 -23.57
N LEU A 3 -15.61 -2.84 -23.96
CA LEU A 3 -15.56 -1.51 -24.58
C LEU A 3 -16.24 -0.50 -23.62
N ILE A 4 -15.51 0.54 -23.21
CA ILE A 4 -16.04 1.64 -22.41
C ILE A 4 -16.19 2.84 -23.36
N THR A 5 -17.40 3.40 -23.47
CA THR A 5 -17.73 4.46 -24.43
C THR A 5 -18.13 5.76 -23.75
N ASN A 6 -17.99 6.88 -24.46
CA ASN A 6 -18.48 8.21 -24.08
C ASN A 6 -17.92 8.78 -22.77
N GLY A 7 -16.81 8.24 -22.26
CA GLY A 7 -16.25 8.67 -20.99
C GLY A 7 -15.40 9.95 -21.08
N THR A 8 -15.21 10.62 -19.96
CA THR A 8 -14.15 11.60 -19.79
C THR A 8 -12.94 10.94 -19.16
N ILE A 9 -11.91 10.69 -19.97
CA ILE A 9 -10.67 10.04 -19.54
C ILE A 9 -9.83 11.05 -18.77
N VAL A 10 -9.36 10.65 -17.58
CA VAL A 10 -8.43 11.41 -16.74
C VAL A 10 -7.13 10.65 -16.73
N ASP A 11 -6.21 11.08 -17.59
CA ASP A 11 -4.89 10.47 -17.73
C ASP A 11 -3.85 11.34 -17.03
N PRO A 12 -3.04 10.82 -16.11
CA PRO A 12 -2.06 11.62 -15.36
C PRO A 12 -0.94 12.19 -16.22
N VAL A 13 -0.74 11.66 -17.44
CA VAL A 13 0.30 12.11 -18.37
C VAL A 13 -0.29 12.97 -19.49
N GLN A 14 -1.41 12.54 -20.11
CA GLN A 14 -2.01 13.20 -21.26
C GLN A 14 -3.07 14.25 -20.88
N GLY A 15 -3.50 14.27 -19.61
CA GLY A 15 -4.51 15.22 -19.15
C GLY A 15 -5.94 14.67 -19.25
N ILE A 16 -6.91 15.57 -19.43
CA ILE A 16 -8.35 15.25 -19.42
C ILE A 16 -8.91 15.40 -20.83
N TYR A 17 -9.49 14.34 -21.36
CA TYR A 17 -10.10 14.32 -22.70
C TYR A 17 -11.28 13.33 -22.77
N LYS A 18 -12.12 13.45 -23.80
CA LYS A 18 -13.19 12.49 -24.08
C LYS A 18 -12.67 11.37 -24.96
N GLY A 19 -13.20 10.17 -24.76
CA GLY A 19 -12.83 9.04 -25.58
C GLY A 19 -13.42 7.71 -25.11
N ASP A 20 -13.16 6.70 -25.96
CA ASP A 20 -13.53 5.31 -25.74
C ASP A 20 -12.27 4.49 -25.42
N ILE A 21 -12.46 3.45 -24.59
CA ILE A 21 -11.38 2.53 -24.22
C ILE A 21 -11.80 1.10 -24.56
N LEU A 22 -11.00 0.42 -25.36
CA LEU A 22 -11.13 -1.00 -25.62
C LEU A 22 -10.16 -1.78 -24.72
N ILE A 23 -10.71 -2.74 -23.97
CA ILE A 23 -9.96 -3.67 -23.13
C ILE A 23 -10.08 -5.07 -23.71
N ARG A 24 -8.92 -5.71 -23.93
CA ARG A 24 -8.80 -7.05 -24.45
C ARG A 24 -7.81 -7.83 -23.60
N ASP A 25 -8.18 -9.02 -23.14
CA ASP A 25 -7.35 -9.89 -22.29
C ASP A 25 -6.80 -9.17 -21.03
N GLY A 26 -7.67 -8.36 -20.39
CA GLY A 26 -7.32 -7.61 -19.18
C GLY A 26 -6.40 -6.40 -19.39
N LYS A 27 -6.09 -6.04 -20.66
CA LYS A 27 -5.21 -4.92 -21.01
C LYS A 27 -5.92 -3.89 -21.87
N ILE A 28 -5.53 -2.62 -21.74
CA ILE A 28 -5.97 -1.56 -22.65
C ILE A 28 -5.38 -1.82 -24.03
N ALA A 29 -6.24 -2.16 -25.00
CA ALA A 29 -5.84 -2.45 -26.37
C ALA A 29 -5.89 -1.21 -27.26
N LYS A 30 -6.84 -0.29 -27.04
CA LYS A 30 -7.01 0.94 -27.82
C LYS A 30 -7.65 2.02 -26.97
N ILE A 31 -7.20 3.25 -27.13
CA ILE A 31 -7.88 4.47 -26.68
C ILE A 31 -8.06 5.36 -27.93
N ALA A 32 -9.26 5.87 -28.15
CA ALA A 32 -9.56 6.75 -29.28
C ALA A 32 -10.76 7.65 -28.96
N ASP A 33 -10.95 8.73 -29.69
CA ASP A 33 -12.11 9.62 -29.55
C ASP A 33 -13.41 8.84 -29.69
N LYS A 34 -13.44 7.86 -30.63
CA LYS A 34 -14.55 6.95 -30.85
C LYS A 34 -14.03 5.60 -31.36
N ILE A 35 -14.62 4.52 -30.87
CA ILE A 35 -14.35 3.15 -31.32
C ILE A 35 -15.66 2.57 -31.85
N GLU A 36 -15.73 2.36 -33.17
CA GLU A 36 -16.94 1.80 -33.80
C GLU A 36 -17.05 0.31 -33.50
N GLN A 37 -18.22 -0.13 -33.04
CA GLN A 37 -18.46 -1.57 -32.77
C GLN A 37 -18.31 -2.43 -34.02
N THR A 38 -18.52 -1.83 -35.20
CA THR A 38 -18.35 -2.50 -36.50
C THR A 38 -16.90 -2.89 -36.79
N GLU A 39 -15.92 -2.22 -36.16
CA GLU A 39 -14.50 -2.57 -36.25
C GLU A 39 -14.18 -3.86 -35.46
N LEU A 40 -15.09 -4.29 -34.56
CA LEU A 40 -14.91 -5.40 -33.61
C LEU A 40 -15.67 -6.66 -34.04
N LYS A 41 -16.13 -6.74 -35.30
CA LYS A 41 -17.10 -7.73 -35.84
C LYS A 41 -16.71 -9.20 -35.70
N GLU A 42 -15.44 -9.52 -35.58
CA GLU A 42 -14.98 -10.92 -35.51
C GLU A 42 -14.98 -11.51 -34.09
N GLU A 43 -15.21 -10.66 -33.06
CA GLU A 43 -15.11 -11.05 -31.63
C GLU A 43 -16.37 -10.69 -30.82
N THR A 44 -17.54 -10.51 -31.44
CA THR A 44 -18.74 -9.94 -30.83
C THR A 44 -19.43 -10.84 -29.82
N GLU A 45 -19.21 -12.15 -29.82
CA GLU A 45 -19.90 -13.07 -28.90
C GLU A 45 -19.55 -12.86 -27.41
N SER A 46 -18.45 -12.16 -27.08
CA SER A 46 -18.01 -11.87 -25.72
C SER A 46 -17.82 -10.37 -25.41
N LEU A 47 -18.33 -9.48 -26.27
CA LEU A 47 -18.19 -8.04 -26.10
C LEU A 47 -19.18 -7.51 -25.04
N ARG A 48 -18.63 -7.03 -23.91
CA ARG A 48 -19.38 -6.22 -22.93
C ARG A 48 -19.15 -4.74 -23.23
N ILE A 49 -20.23 -3.96 -23.21
CA ILE A 49 -20.17 -2.50 -23.41
C ILE A 49 -20.61 -1.79 -22.13
N ILE A 50 -19.84 -0.77 -21.73
CA ILE A 50 -20.19 0.14 -20.63
C ILE A 50 -20.29 1.54 -21.23
N ASP A 51 -21.46 2.15 -21.18
CA ASP A 51 -21.63 3.58 -21.47
C ASP A 51 -21.23 4.40 -20.23
N ALA A 52 -20.15 5.17 -20.38
CA ALA A 52 -19.61 6.05 -19.36
C ALA A 52 -19.97 7.53 -19.58
N ALA A 53 -21.07 7.81 -20.29
CA ALA A 53 -21.52 9.18 -20.50
C ALA A 53 -21.71 9.91 -19.16
N GLY A 54 -21.09 11.10 -19.03
CA GLY A 54 -21.10 11.90 -17.81
C GLY A 54 -20.18 11.39 -16.68
N LYS A 55 -19.45 10.28 -16.89
CA LYS A 55 -18.52 9.72 -15.90
C LYS A 55 -17.06 10.04 -16.25
N LYS A 56 -16.23 10.06 -15.21
CA LYS A 56 -14.77 10.11 -15.35
C LYS A 56 -14.22 8.70 -15.33
N ILE A 57 -13.23 8.45 -16.19
CA ILE A 57 -12.50 7.18 -16.27
C ILE A 57 -11.04 7.49 -15.94
N GLY A 58 -10.49 6.86 -14.95
CA GLY A 58 -9.09 7.02 -14.56
C GLY A 58 -8.47 5.68 -14.22
N PRO A 59 -7.15 5.64 -13.97
CA PRO A 59 -6.52 4.49 -13.35
C PRO A 59 -7.21 4.14 -12.03
N GLY A 60 -7.22 2.85 -11.68
CA GLY A 60 -7.66 2.43 -10.35
C GLY A 60 -6.77 3.02 -9.27
N LEU A 61 -7.36 3.32 -8.11
CA LEU A 61 -6.61 3.87 -6.98
C LEU A 61 -5.68 2.80 -6.40
N VAL A 62 -4.55 3.23 -5.86
CA VAL A 62 -3.58 2.40 -5.15
C VAL A 62 -3.47 2.92 -3.73
N ASP A 63 -3.62 2.04 -2.74
CA ASP A 63 -3.37 2.34 -1.35
C ASP A 63 -2.16 1.52 -0.89
N VAL A 64 -1.09 2.21 -0.54
CA VAL A 64 0.19 1.57 -0.19
C VAL A 64 0.32 1.25 1.29
N HIS A 65 -0.71 1.56 2.11
CA HIS A 65 -0.66 1.35 3.55
C HIS A 65 -2.04 1.00 4.12
N VAL A 66 -2.36 -0.31 4.19
CA VAL A 66 -3.63 -0.78 4.75
C VAL A 66 -3.43 -1.91 5.75
N HIS A 67 -4.40 -2.05 6.67
CA HIS A 67 -4.39 -3.06 7.73
C HIS A 67 -5.56 -4.01 7.60
N PHE A 68 -5.39 -5.12 6.90
CA PHE A 68 -6.43 -6.17 6.83
C PHE A 68 -6.37 -7.17 7.99
N ARG A 69 -5.38 -7.06 8.88
CA ARG A 69 -5.32 -7.79 10.16
C ARG A 69 -5.33 -9.31 10.06
N ASP A 70 -5.15 -9.86 8.89
CA ASP A 70 -5.18 -11.28 8.57
C ASP A 70 -3.77 -11.72 8.10
N PRO A 71 -3.16 -12.67 8.79
CA PRO A 71 -3.70 -13.61 9.79
C PRO A 71 -3.85 -13.03 11.20
N GLY A 72 -4.67 -13.69 11.99
CA GLY A 72 -4.72 -13.66 13.46
C GLY A 72 -5.66 -12.65 14.10
N PHE A 73 -5.98 -11.53 13.45
CA PHE A 73 -6.90 -10.52 13.97
C PHE A 73 -8.14 -10.34 13.09
N THR A 74 -8.60 -11.42 12.47
CA THR A 74 -9.71 -11.44 11.51
C THR A 74 -11.05 -10.98 12.06
N HIS A 75 -11.18 -10.85 13.37
CA HIS A 75 -12.32 -10.22 14.02
C HIS A 75 -12.36 -8.68 13.84
N LYS A 76 -11.23 -8.07 13.44
CA LYS A 76 -11.15 -6.64 13.13
C LYS A 76 -11.36 -6.39 11.63
N GLU A 77 -10.67 -7.14 10.79
CA GLU A 77 -10.77 -7.16 9.33
C GLU A 77 -10.09 -8.41 8.80
N ASP A 78 -10.49 -8.90 7.63
CA ASP A 78 -9.83 -9.95 6.88
C ASP A 78 -9.52 -9.53 5.43
N ILE A 79 -8.68 -10.30 4.75
CA ILE A 79 -8.23 -9.97 3.39
C ILE A 79 -9.39 -9.92 2.40
N GLU A 80 -10.40 -10.78 2.55
CA GLU A 80 -11.53 -10.83 1.61
C GLU A 80 -12.48 -9.64 1.78
N THR A 81 -12.85 -9.32 3.03
CA THR A 81 -13.75 -8.20 3.33
C THR A 81 -13.07 -6.86 3.10
N GLY A 82 -11.80 -6.72 3.48
CA GLY A 82 -11.00 -5.53 3.21
C GLY A 82 -10.80 -5.28 1.71
N ALA A 83 -10.52 -6.31 0.93
CA ALA A 83 -10.42 -6.19 -0.53
C ALA A 83 -11.75 -5.77 -1.18
N ARG A 84 -12.89 -6.27 -0.68
CA ARG A 84 -14.21 -5.82 -1.16
C ARG A 84 -14.48 -4.37 -0.82
N ALA A 85 -14.11 -3.93 0.38
CA ALA A 85 -14.25 -2.53 0.79
C ALA A 85 -13.37 -1.61 -0.07
N ALA A 86 -12.11 -2.00 -0.31
CA ALA A 86 -11.19 -1.29 -1.19
C ALA A 86 -11.74 -1.18 -2.62
N ALA A 87 -12.21 -2.28 -3.19
CA ALA A 87 -12.83 -2.30 -4.52
C ALA A 87 -14.05 -1.37 -4.61
N ALA A 88 -14.90 -1.34 -3.57
CA ALA A 88 -16.05 -0.43 -3.50
C ALA A 88 -15.64 1.04 -3.45
N GLY A 89 -14.44 1.34 -2.89
CA GLY A 89 -13.81 2.66 -2.88
C GLY A 89 -13.10 3.04 -4.19
N GLY A 90 -13.00 2.10 -5.16
CA GLY A 90 -12.29 2.33 -6.43
C GLY A 90 -10.79 2.00 -6.38
N PHE A 91 -10.32 1.35 -5.30
CA PHE A 91 -8.96 0.85 -5.22
C PHE A 91 -8.84 -0.48 -5.95
N THR A 92 -7.85 -0.58 -6.82
CA THR A 92 -7.54 -1.79 -7.59
C THR A 92 -6.28 -2.49 -7.09
N THR A 93 -5.52 -1.82 -6.24
CA THR A 93 -4.32 -2.35 -5.62
C THR A 93 -4.21 -1.84 -4.19
N VAL A 94 -3.87 -2.71 -3.27
CA VAL A 94 -3.57 -2.37 -1.87
C VAL A 94 -2.30 -3.08 -1.42
N VAL A 95 -1.53 -2.44 -0.53
CA VAL A 95 -0.35 -3.04 0.11
C VAL A 95 -0.61 -3.17 1.60
N LEU A 96 -0.56 -4.39 2.11
CA LEU A 96 -0.84 -4.72 3.50
C LEU A 96 0.39 -4.50 4.37
N MET A 97 0.18 -3.91 5.54
CA MET A 97 1.21 -3.83 6.58
C MET A 97 1.41 -5.18 7.27
N ALA A 98 2.62 -5.39 7.79
CA ALA A 98 3.08 -6.68 8.29
C ALA A 98 2.66 -7.01 9.74
N ASN A 99 1.95 -6.10 10.41
CA ASN A 99 1.57 -6.20 11.84
C ASN A 99 0.36 -7.10 12.10
N THR A 100 0.50 -8.35 11.71
CA THR A 100 -0.48 -9.45 11.89
C THR A 100 -0.06 -10.40 13.01
N LYS A 101 -0.76 -11.53 13.20
CA LYS A 101 -0.41 -12.56 14.18
C LYS A 101 -0.59 -13.97 13.59
N PRO A 102 0.50 -14.69 13.26
CA PRO A 102 1.89 -14.20 13.37
C PRO A 102 2.16 -12.98 12.47
N ALA A 103 3.21 -12.23 12.81
CA ALA A 103 3.71 -11.15 11.97
C ALA A 103 4.21 -11.69 10.62
N VAL A 104 4.21 -10.86 9.58
CA VAL A 104 4.68 -11.28 8.24
C VAL A 104 6.21 -11.22 8.19
N ASP A 105 6.88 -12.05 8.97
CA ASP A 105 8.33 -12.11 9.09
C ASP A 105 8.96 -13.39 8.53
N THR A 106 8.12 -14.30 7.99
CA THR A 106 8.55 -15.54 7.35
C THR A 106 7.92 -15.68 5.96
N LYS A 107 8.54 -16.53 5.11
CA LYS A 107 8.00 -16.87 3.78
C LYS A 107 6.61 -17.50 3.85
N GLU A 108 6.38 -18.32 4.87
CA GLU A 108 5.12 -19.04 5.08
C GLU A 108 3.97 -18.05 5.34
N THR A 109 4.19 -17.08 6.24
CA THR A 109 3.18 -16.06 6.56
C THR A 109 2.94 -15.13 5.36
N LEU A 110 4.01 -14.73 4.67
CA LEU A 110 3.89 -13.91 3.46
C LEU A 110 3.12 -14.65 2.36
N SER A 111 3.45 -15.93 2.11
CA SER A 111 2.75 -16.75 1.11
C SER A 111 1.27 -16.90 1.43
N TYR A 112 0.91 -17.11 2.70
CA TYR A 112 -0.48 -17.15 3.13
C TYR A 112 -1.25 -15.88 2.74
N VAL A 113 -0.68 -14.71 3.03
CA VAL A 113 -1.30 -13.42 2.72
C VAL A 113 -1.47 -13.25 1.21
N LEU A 114 -0.41 -13.48 0.44
CA LEU A 114 -0.43 -13.31 -1.02
C LEU A 114 -1.37 -14.31 -1.71
N GLU A 115 -1.41 -15.58 -1.27
CA GLU A 115 -2.31 -16.59 -1.83
C GLU A 115 -3.78 -16.28 -1.54
N LYS A 116 -4.08 -15.77 -0.35
CA LYS A 116 -5.43 -15.33 0.01
C LYS A 116 -5.82 -14.07 -0.79
N GLY A 117 -4.89 -13.13 -0.94
CA GLY A 117 -5.06 -11.93 -1.75
C GLY A 117 -5.36 -12.22 -3.21
N ARG A 118 -4.68 -13.19 -3.84
CA ARG A 118 -4.93 -13.61 -5.23
C ARG A 118 -6.34 -14.12 -5.51
N LYS A 119 -7.09 -14.49 -4.48
CA LYS A 119 -8.49 -14.96 -4.59
C LYS A 119 -9.49 -13.81 -4.53
N THR A 120 -9.03 -12.59 -4.28
CA THR A 120 -9.88 -11.38 -4.27
C THR A 120 -10.05 -10.79 -5.66
N GLY A 121 -10.88 -9.77 -5.79
CA GLY A 121 -11.13 -9.07 -7.07
C GLY A 121 -10.17 -7.93 -7.38
N ILE A 122 -9.16 -7.67 -6.51
CA ILE A 122 -8.16 -6.60 -6.67
C ILE A 122 -6.76 -7.18 -6.45
N HIS A 123 -5.72 -6.40 -6.76
CA HIS A 123 -4.36 -6.75 -6.41
C HIS A 123 -4.11 -6.50 -4.91
N VAL A 124 -3.74 -7.54 -4.20
CA VAL A 124 -3.36 -7.48 -2.78
C VAL A 124 -1.90 -7.86 -2.68
N GLU A 125 -1.09 -6.86 -2.40
CA GLU A 125 0.33 -6.98 -2.13
C GLU A 125 0.57 -6.90 -0.61
N SER A 126 1.76 -7.24 -0.15
CA SER A 126 2.09 -7.19 1.28
C SER A 126 3.53 -6.73 1.49
N CYS A 127 3.72 -5.85 2.46
CA CYS A 127 5.01 -5.69 3.10
C CYS A 127 5.31 -6.92 3.97
N ALA A 128 6.61 -7.18 4.17
CA ALA A 128 7.10 -8.07 5.22
C ALA A 128 7.74 -7.25 6.35
N CYS A 129 7.97 -7.88 7.51
CA CYS A 129 8.62 -7.21 8.63
C CYS A 129 10.08 -6.88 8.31
N ILE A 130 10.53 -5.70 8.75
CA ILE A 130 11.94 -5.33 8.78
C ILE A 130 12.66 -6.20 9.82
N THR A 131 12.08 -6.29 11.04
CA THR A 131 12.67 -7.05 12.13
C THR A 131 11.84 -8.29 12.48
N LYS A 132 12.50 -9.35 12.95
CA LYS A 132 11.86 -10.59 13.39
C LYS A 132 10.84 -10.31 14.50
N GLY A 133 9.60 -10.73 14.28
CA GLY A 133 8.50 -10.56 15.21
C GLY A 133 8.16 -9.09 15.52
N LEU A 134 8.55 -8.12 14.67
CA LEU A 134 8.41 -6.67 14.93
C LEU A 134 9.08 -6.24 16.25
N ALA A 135 10.21 -6.86 16.59
CA ALA A 135 10.83 -6.66 17.90
C ALA A 135 11.88 -5.53 17.92
N GLY A 136 12.23 -4.95 16.77
CA GLY A 136 13.24 -3.89 16.64
C GLY A 136 14.64 -4.31 17.04
N LYS A 137 15.00 -5.61 16.92
CA LYS A 137 16.27 -6.15 17.44
C LYS A 137 17.12 -6.87 16.41
N GLU A 138 16.53 -7.60 15.50
CA GLU A 138 17.21 -8.42 14.52
C GLU A 138 16.47 -8.35 13.19
N LEU A 139 17.18 -8.09 12.10
CA LEU A 139 16.60 -8.06 10.76
C LEU A 139 16.06 -9.42 10.37
N THR A 140 14.99 -9.43 9.60
CA THR A 140 14.50 -10.60 8.88
C THR A 140 15.48 -10.95 7.73
N ASP A 141 15.30 -12.09 7.11
CA ASP A 141 15.94 -12.37 5.83
C ASP A 141 15.20 -11.62 4.72
N MET A 142 15.47 -10.30 4.61
CA MET A 142 14.81 -9.41 3.67
C MET A 142 14.94 -9.90 2.23
N LYS A 143 16.12 -10.44 1.86
CA LYS A 143 16.34 -10.99 0.51
C LYS A 143 15.41 -12.17 0.24
N ALA A 144 15.34 -13.12 1.16
CA ALA A 144 14.49 -14.28 0.99
C ALA A 144 12.99 -13.93 0.97
N LEU A 145 12.56 -12.90 1.73
CA LEU A 145 11.19 -12.39 1.72
C LEU A 145 10.90 -11.62 0.43
N ARG A 146 11.83 -10.82 -0.08
CA ARG A 146 11.69 -10.16 -1.39
C ARG A 146 11.53 -11.16 -2.52
N GLU A 147 12.35 -12.20 -2.55
CA GLU A 147 12.25 -13.30 -3.52
C GLU A 147 10.91 -14.06 -3.40
N ALA A 148 10.32 -14.12 -2.21
CA ALA A 148 9.00 -14.69 -1.97
C ALA A 148 7.84 -13.75 -2.34
N GLY A 149 8.10 -12.50 -2.72
CA GLY A 149 7.10 -11.56 -3.24
C GLY A 149 6.74 -10.41 -2.31
N ALA A 150 7.53 -10.09 -1.29
CA ALA A 150 7.31 -8.88 -0.49
C ALA A 150 7.40 -7.62 -1.37
N ALA A 151 6.40 -6.75 -1.28
CA ALA A 151 6.35 -5.49 -2.01
C ALA A 151 7.24 -4.40 -1.40
N GLY A 152 7.49 -4.49 -0.10
CA GLY A 152 8.33 -3.61 0.70
C GLY A 152 8.51 -4.20 2.08
N PHE A 153 9.08 -3.40 3.00
CA PHE A 153 9.29 -3.85 4.38
C PHE A 153 8.84 -2.79 5.38
N THR A 154 8.33 -3.25 6.51
CA THR A 154 7.77 -2.37 7.54
C THR A 154 7.82 -3.01 8.91
N ASP A 155 8.04 -2.21 9.94
CA ASP A 155 7.71 -2.57 11.33
C ASP A 155 6.57 -1.66 11.85
N ASP A 156 5.64 -1.29 10.97
CA ASP A 156 4.54 -0.39 11.30
C ASP A 156 3.81 -0.75 12.59
N GLY A 157 3.54 0.30 13.38
CA GLY A 157 3.00 0.24 14.72
C GLY A 157 4.05 0.12 15.82
N ILE A 158 5.33 -0.14 15.49
CA ILE A 158 6.44 -0.20 16.45
C ILE A 158 7.68 0.46 15.83
N PRO A 159 8.10 1.65 16.32
CA PRO A 159 9.27 2.32 15.77
C PRO A 159 10.56 1.55 16.07
N ILE A 160 11.47 1.49 15.12
CA ILE A 160 12.80 0.92 15.34
C ILE A 160 13.70 2.03 15.89
N LEU A 161 14.09 1.92 17.16
CA LEU A 161 14.89 2.96 17.85
C LEU A 161 16.39 2.82 17.61
N ASP A 162 16.88 1.62 17.28
CA ASP A 162 18.29 1.38 16.99
C ASP A 162 18.64 1.91 15.59
N GLU A 163 19.35 3.04 15.56
CA GLU A 163 19.78 3.72 14.34
C GLU A 163 20.66 2.83 13.44
N ALA A 164 21.54 2.01 14.04
CA ALA A 164 22.40 1.12 13.27
C ALA A 164 21.58 0.03 12.56
N LEU A 165 20.55 -0.45 13.21
CA LEU A 165 19.62 -1.43 12.64
C LEU A 165 18.80 -0.83 11.51
N VAL A 166 18.28 0.40 11.68
CA VAL A 166 17.55 1.13 10.62
C VAL A 166 18.45 1.35 9.40
N LYS A 167 19.69 1.81 9.64
CA LYS A 167 20.66 1.99 8.55
C LYS A 167 20.92 0.70 7.79
N ALA A 168 21.15 -0.41 8.49
CA ALA A 168 21.37 -1.71 7.87
C ALA A 168 20.14 -2.19 7.06
N ALA A 169 18.91 -1.92 7.57
CA ALA A 169 17.69 -2.21 6.83
C ALA A 169 17.59 -1.37 5.55
N MET A 170 17.91 -0.07 5.63
CA MET A 170 17.91 0.83 4.47
C MET A 170 18.92 0.41 3.40
N GLU A 171 20.14 0.02 3.80
CA GLU A 171 21.16 -0.49 2.89
C GLU A 171 20.68 -1.76 2.17
N GLN A 172 20.08 -2.72 2.88
CA GLN A 172 19.52 -3.91 2.27
C GLN A 172 18.32 -3.58 1.35
N ALA A 173 17.40 -2.72 1.78
CA ALA A 173 16.26 -2.32 0.97
C ALA A 173 16.69 -1.65 -0.35
N LYS A 174 17.76 -0.84 -0.30
CA LYS A 174 18.37 -0.22 -1.48
C LYS A 174 18.93 -1.26 -2.44
N GLU A 175 19.63 -2.27 -1.94
CA GLU A 175 20.16 -3.37 -2.77
C GLU A 175 19.06 -4.21 -3.41
N LEU A 176 17.93 -4.38 -2.71
CA LEU A 176 16.78 -5.16 -3.16
C LEU A 176 15.81 -4.38 -4.04
N ASP A 177 16.03 -3.08 -4.22
CA ASP A 177 15.16 -2.14 -4.95
C ASP A 177 13.71 -2.21 -4.44
N VAL A 178 13.53 -2.01 -3.13
CA VAL A 178 12.23 -2.00 -2.46
C VAL A 178 12.12 -0.83 -1.47
N PRO A 179 10.92 -0.28 -1.25
CA PRO A 179 10.71 0.74 -0.24
C PRO A 179 10.65 0.14 1.17
N LEU A 180 10.95 1.00 2.15
CA LEU A 180 10.60 0.80 3.56
C LEU A 180 9.43 1.70 3.92
N SER A 181 8.56 1.23 4.83
CA SER A 181 7.49 2.04 5.43
C SER A 181 7.68 2.03 6.93
N PHE A 182 7.89 3.20 7.53
CA PHE A 182 8.17 3.35 8.95
C PHE A 182 6.97 3.89 9.72
N HIS A 183 7.00 3.69 11.03
CA HIS A 183 6.05 4.27 11.99
C HIS A 183 6.85 5.12 12.97
N GLU A 184 6.81 6.43 12.74
CA GLU A 184 7.67 7.37 13.42
C GLU A 184 6.99 7.93 14.66
N GLU A 185 7.08 7.18 15.76
CA GLU A 185 6.48 7.54 17.04
C GLU A 185 7.43 7.21 18.18
N ASP A 186 8.40 8.11 18.47
CA ASP A 186 9.38 7.91 19.54
C ASP A 186 8.70 7.89 20.92
N PRO A 187 8.71 6.75 21.61
CA PRO A 187 8.04 6.59 22.90
C PRO A 187 8.59 7.50 23.99
N ALA A 188 9.79 8.06 23.84
CA ALA A 188 10.36 8.99 24.81
C ALA A 188 9.57 10.31 24.93
N TYR A 189 8.78 10.65 23.89
CA TYR A 189 7.99 11.89 23.84
C TYR A 189 6.48 11.64 23.97
N ILE A 190 6.07 10.41 24.29
CA ILE A 190 4.67 10.02 24.39
C ILE A 190 4.25 9.96 25.85
N GLU A 191 3.31 10.84 26.23
CA GLU A 191 2.60 10.77 27.51
C GLU A 191 1.23 10.09 27.32
N ASN A 192 0.54 10.40 26.22
CA ASN A 192 -0.78 9.86 25.90
C ASN A 192 -0.99 9.83 24.38
N ASN A 193 -1.01 8.64 23.79
CA ASN A 193 -1.20 8.47 22.32
C ASN A 193 -2.56 8.97 21.80
N GLY A 194 -3.53 9.21 22.67
CA GLY A 194 -4.87 9.62 22.25
C GLY A 194 -5.00 11.08 21.85
N ILE A 195 -3.99 11.93 22.19
CA ILE A 195 -4.05 13.36 21.95
C ILE A 195 -2.66 13.98 21.90
N ASN A 196 -2.46 14.93 21.01
CA ASN A 196 -1.25 15.74 20.98
C ASN A 196 -1.27 16.84 22.05
N HIS A 197 -0.10 17.17 22.56
CA HIS A 197 0.08 18.30 23.44
C HIS A 197 -0.31 19.61 22.74
N GLY A 198 -1.26 20.35 23.29
CA GLY A 198 -1.76 21.58 22.68
C GLY A 198 -3.07 22.08 23.29
N LYS A 199 -3.82 22.85 22.52
CA LYS A 199 -5.07 23.50 22.99
C LYS A 199 -6.11 22.49 23.49
N ALA A 200 -6.25 21.35 22.81
CA ALA A 200 -7.24 20.34 23.17
C ALA A 200 -6.82 19.59 24.44
N SER A 201 -5.56 19.15 24.56
CA SER A 201 -5.07 18.50 25.77
C SER A 201 -5.15 19.43 27.01
N ALA A 202 -4.84 20.70 26.84
CA ALA A 202 -4.98 21.71 27.91
C ALA A 202 -6.47 21.92 28.28
N TYR A 203 -7.37 22.00 27.30
CA TYR A 203 -8.80 22.18 27.57
C TYR A 203 -9.40 20.99 28.34
N TYR A 204 -9.05 19.76 27.94
CA TYR A 204 -9.55 18.55 28.59
C TYR A 204 -8.75 18.15 29.83
N GLN A 205 -7.67 18.86 30.15
CA GLN A 205 -6.76 18.58 31.30
C GLN A 205 -6.21 17.16 31.29
N ILE A 206 -5.87 16.66 30.07
CA ILE A 206 -5.20 15.37 29.89
C ILE A 206 -3.82 15.59 29.28
N GLY A 207 -2.86 14.75 29.69
CA GLY A 207 -1.52 14.75 29.10
C GLY A 207 -1.59 14.47 27.60
N GLY A 208 -0.66 14.98 26.85
CA GLY A 208 -0.57 14.81 25.40
C GLY A 208 0.84 14.49 24.96
N SER A 209 0.97 13.76 23.84
CA SER A 209 2.26 13.48 23.25
C SER A 209 2.87 14.75 22.64
N ASP A 210 4.18 14.92 22.82
CA ASP A 210 4.91 15.99 22.16
C ASP A 210 5.08 15.65 20.66
N ARG A 211 4.97 16.67 19.80
CA ARG A 211 5.23 16.53 18.37
C ARG A 211 6.64 16.00 18.04
N MET A 212 7.56 16.08 19.00
CA MET A 212 8.89 15.52 18.85
C MET A 212 8.88 14.00 18.76
N ALA A 213 7.79 13.34 19.17
CA ALA A 213 7.62 11.90 18.97
C ALA A 213 7.77 11.50 17.49
N GLU A 214 7.18 12.28 16.58
CA GLU A 214 7.29 12.08 15.13
C GLU A 214 8.56 12.74 14.57
N ILE A 215 8.78 14.04 14.89
CA ILE A 215 9.86 14.84 14.28
C ILE A 215 11.25 14.24 14.52
N SER A 216 11.51 13.66 15.69
CA SER A 216 12.83 13.10 16.03
C SER A 216 13.20 11.94 15.12
N LEU A 217 12.31 10.98 14.93
CA LEU A 217 12.54 9.81 14.10
C LEU A 217 12.50 10.14 12.60
N VAL A 218 11.54 10.95 12.15
CA VAL A 218 11.50 11.42 10.76
C VAL A 218 12.82 12.11 10.36
N ARG A 219 13.36 12.97 11.25
CA ARG A 219 14.65 13.62 10.98
C ARG A 219 15.80 12.62 10.86
N ARG A 220 15.91 11.69 11.82
CA ARG A 220 16.93 10.63 11.80
C ARG A 220 16.88 9.84 10.51
N ASP A 221 15.68 9.41 10.12
CA ASP A 221 15.52 8.48 9.01
C ASP A 221 15.65 9.17 7.65
N LEU A 222 15.32 10.45 7.57
CA LEU A 222 15.66 11.29 6.41
C LEU A 222 17.19 11.40 6.22
N GLU A 223 17.95 11.63 7.30
CA GLU A 223 19.42 11.70 7.25
C GLU A 223 20.02 10.36 6.85
N LEU A 224 19.50 9.24 7.37
CA LEU A 224 19.92 7.90 6.98
C LEU A 224 19.57 7.59 5.52
N ALA A 225 18.38 7.94 5.07
CA ALA A 225 17.97 7.74 3.67
C ALA A 225 18.84 8.55 2.70
N LEU A 226 19.18 9.79 3.03
CA LEU A 226 20.10 10.60 2.24
C LEU A 226 21.49 9.95 2.16
N SER A 227 21.96 9.32 3.23
CA SER A 227 23.27 8.67 3.27
C SER A 227 23.32 7.32 2.54
N THR A 228 22.23 6.55 2.58
CA THR A 228 22.12 5.21 1.98
C THR A 228 21.55 5.22 0.57
N GLY A 229 20.74 6.22 0.23
CA GLY A 229 19.98 6.31 -1.01
C GLY A 229 18.79 5.34 -1.03
N ALA A 230 18.30 4.89 0.11
CA ALA A 230 17.11 4.07 0.24
C ALA A 230 15.84 4.90 0.00
N ALA A 231 14.81 4.25 -0.55
CA ALA A 231 13.46 4.80 -0.64
C ALA A 231 12.67 4.39 0.60
N PHE A 232 11.97 5.36 1.24
CA PHE A 232 11.08 5.07 2.36
C PHE A 232 9.91 6.04 2.41
N ASP A 233 8.87 5.67 3.12
CA ASP A 233 7.76 6.52 3.54
C ASP A 233 7.55 6.47 5.06
N VAL A 234 6.78 7.42 5.59
CA VAL A 234 6.44 7.57 7.01
C VAL A 234 4.95 7.86 7.16
#